data_a5fa9a6ec4059ca16e9501c59b81a091
#
_entry.id   a5fa9a6ec4059ca16e9501c59b81a091
#
_cell.length_a   1.000
_cell.length_b   1.000
_cell.length_c   1.000
_cell.angle_alpha   90.00
_cell.angle_beta   90.00
_cell.angle_gamma   90.00
#
_symmetry.space_group_name_H-M   'P 1'
#
loop_
_entity.id
_entity.type
_entity.pdbx_description
1 polymer ?
#
loop_
_entity_poly.entity_id
_entity_poly.type
_entity_poly.pdbx_seq_one_letter_code
_entity_poly.pdbx_strand_id
1 'polypeptide(L)'
;MILKCENVALSYDGRTVAENIDFQINEGDYLCILGENGSGKTTLVSALLGLKKAAGGKIIYGNGVKAENIGYLPQKQRAGEDFPACVREIVRTGFLGKRGFRFYYSKAERERAEEVMQKLGISGFAKRSFSELSGGQQKRVLLARALCSAENLLILDEPTAALDPIVTEELYEMTKKLNAEEKLSVIMVSHDVSAATKYANKILHIKHEQLFFGSTEEYLKTDLGKAYLGGHGIGG
;
A
#
# COMPACT_ATOMS: atom_id res chain seq x y z
N MET A 1 -14.22 -10.96 -5.19
CA MET A 1 -14.04 -9.49 -5.14
C MET A 1 -13.65 -9.08 -3.73
N ILE A 2 -12.57 -8.33 -3.60
CA ILE A 2 -12.06 -7.78 -2.32
C ILE A 2 -12.54 -6.35 -2.13
N LEU A 3 -12.48 -5.54 -3.20
CA LEU A 3 -12.84 -4.14 -3.19
C LEU A 3 -13.31 -3.70 -4.57
N LYS A 4 -14.33 -2.83 -4.63
CA LYS A 4 -14.80 -2.22 -5.87
C LYS A 4 -15.09 -0.73 -5.64
N CYS A 5 -14.64 0.09 -6.57
CA CYS A 5 -15.01 1.49 -6.71
C CYS A 5 -15.99 1.63 -7.85
N GLU A 6 -17.08 2.37 -7.65
CA GLU A 6 -18.11 2.66 -8.65
C GLU A 6 -18.30 4.17 -8.74
N ASN A 7 -17.86 4.74 -9.85
CA ASN A 7 -17.94 6.17 -10.17
C ASN A 7 -17.48 7.07 -9.01
N VAL A 8 -16.33 6.74 -8.41
CA VAL A 8 -15.84 7.44 -7.22
C VAL A 8 -15.29 8.80 -7.59
N ALA A 9 -15.77 9.82 -6.89
CA ALA A 9 -15.23 11.17 -6.91
C ALA A 9 -14.55 11.50 -5.58
N LEU A 10 -13.41 12.16 -5.65
CA LEU A 10 -12.56 12.48 -4.51
C LEU A 10 -12.40 14.01 -4.39
N SER A 11 -12.48 14.52 -3.17
CA SER A 11 -12.23 15.93 -2.89
C SER A 11 -11.16 16.11 -1.81
N TYR A 12 -10.44 17.21 -1.91
CA TYR A 12 -9.48 17.67 -0.90
C TYR A 12 -9.70 19.18 -0.68
N ASP A 13 -9.93 19.58 0.57
CA ASP A 13 -10.22 20.98 0.95
C ASP A 13 -11.31 21.63 0.08
N GLY A 14 -12.40 20.88 -0.18
CA GLY A 14 -13.55 21.36 -0.95
C GLY A 14 -13.35 21.40 -2.47
N ARG A 15 -12.18 20.98 -2.98
CA ARG A 15 -11.90 20.90 -4.42
C ARG A 15 -11.89 19.46 -4.88
N THR A 16 -12.51 19.17 -6.02
CA THR A 16 -12.42 17.85 -6.66
C THR A 16 -10.98 17.64 -7.13
N VAL A 17 -10.36 16.52 -6.70
CA VAL A 17 -8.99 16.15 -7.07
C VAL A 17 -8.96 14.99 -8.05
N ALA A 18 -9.97 14.13 -8.03
CA ALA A 18 -10.16 13.09 -9.03
C ALA A 18 -11.62 12.66 -9.07
N GLU A 19 -12.10 12.21 -10.23
CA GLU A 19 -13.46 11.75 -10.45
C GLU A 19 -13.54 10.61 -11.47
N ASN A 20 -14.72 10.01 -11.62
CA ASN A 20 -14.99 8.92 -12.57
C ASN A 20 -14.03 7.73 -12.34
N ILE A 21 -13.78 7.37 -11.08
CA ILE A 21 -12.87 6.26 -10.76
C ILE A 21 -13.68 4.98 -10.59
N ASP A 22 -13.46 4.05 -11.52
CA ASP A 22 -14.10 2.73 -11.58
C ASP A 22 -13.05 1.64 -11.65
N PHE A 23 -12.93 0.81 -10.61
CA PHE A 23 -12.05 -0.34 -10.64
C PHE A 23 -12.46 -1.41 -9.64
N GLN A 24 -11.94 -2.62 -9.82
CA GLN A 24 -12.23 -3.75 -8.97
C GLN A 24 -10.96 -4.55 -8.68
N ILE A 25 -10.82 -4.99 -7.42
CA ILE A 25 -9.76 -5.88 -6.96
C ILE A 25 -10.36 -7.22 -6.56
N ASN A 26 -9.76 -8.30 -7.02
CA ASN A 26 -10.06 -9.64 -6.60
C ASN A 26 -8.97 -10.18 -5.67
N GLU A 27 -9.22 -11.33 -5.05
CA GLU A 27 -8.27 -12.01 -4.20
C GLU A 27 -6.99 -12.35 -4.98
N GLY A 28 -5.83 -12.02 -4.41
CA GLY A 28 -4.54 -12.23 -5.04
C GLY A 28 -4.16 -11.21 -6.12
N ASP A 29 -4.99 -10.22 -6.42
CA ASP A 29 -4.58 -9.14 -7.34
C ASP A 29 -3.46 -8.30 -6.73
N TYR A 30 -2.51 -7.90 -7.59
CA TYR A 30 -1.51 -6.89 -7.29
C TYR A 30 -1.77 -5.67 -8.20
N LEU A 31 -2.51 -4.68 -7.69
CA LEU A 31 -2.82 -3.44 -8.39
C LEU A 31 -1.73 -2.40 -8.13
N CYS A 32 -1.19 -1.79 -9.18
CA CYS A 32 -0.43 -0.56 -9.04
C CYS A 32 -1.25 0.65 -9.48
N ILE A 33 -1.35 1.66 -8.59
CA ILE A 33 -1.97 2.95 -8.87
C ILE A 33 -0.87 3.91 -9.32
N LEU A 34 -0.93 4.32 -10.58
CA LEU A 34 -0.01 5.24 -11.22
C LEU A 34 -0.63 6.64 -11.38
N GLY A 35 0.21 7.64 -11.51
CA GLY A 35 -0.20 9.01 -11.82
C GLY A 35 0.80 10.03 -11.27
N GLU A 36 0.71 11.26 -11.76
CA GLU A 36 1.57 12.37 -11.36
C GLU A 36 1.31 12.82 -9.90
N ASN A 37 2.19 13.65 -9.37
CA ASN A 37 1.96 14.27 -8.06
C ASN A 37 0.72 15.16 -8.13
N GLY A 38 -0.15 15.05 -7.10
CA GLY A 38 -1.40 15.80 -7.09
C GLY A 38 -2.57 15.16 -7.85
N SER A 39 -2.38 14.01 -8.53
CA SER A 39 -3.43 13.33 -9.29
C SER A 39 -4.53 12.68 -8.44
N GLY A 40 -4.45 12.77 -7.11
CA GLY A 40 -5.46 12.21 -6.21
C GLY A 40 -5.14 10.82 -5.62
N LYS A 41 -3.98 10.22 -5.89
CA LYS A 41 -3.60 8.87 -5.41
C LYS A 41 -3.73 8.70 -3.89
N THR A 42 -3.09 9.57 -3.11
CA THR A 42 -3.15 9.51 -1.63
C THR A 42 -4.56 9.82 -1.10
N THR A 43 -5.33 10.65 -1.81
CA THR A 43 -6.74 10.89 -1.48
C THR A 43 -7.58 9.65 -1.74
N LEU A 44 -7.34 8.94 -2.85
CA LEU A 44 -7.97 7.66 -3.14
C LEU A 44 -7.62 6.63 -2.04
N VAL A 45 -6.34 6.48 -1.70
CA VAL A 45 -5.92 5.59 -0.60
C VAL A 45 -6.64 5.94 0.70
N SER A 46 -6.74 7.23 1.04
CA SER A 46 -7.45 7.66 2.25
C SER A 46 -8.94 7.29 2.22
N ALA A 47 -9.57 7.35 1.04
CA ALA A 47 -10.95 6.93 0.86
C ALA A 47 -11.09 5.40 0.95
N LEU A 48 -10.16 4.63 0.35
CA LEU A 48 -10.12 3.16 0.45
C LEU A 48 -9.88 2.65 1.88
N LEU A 49 -9.25 3.44 2.73
CA LEU A 49 -9.04 3.14 4.16
C LEU A 49 -10.20 3.62 5.04
N GLY A 50 -11.24 4.23 4.46
CA GLY A 50 -12.35 4.82 5.21
C GLY A 50 -11.95 6.05 6.06
N LEU A 51 -10.74 6.59 5.86
CA LEU A 51 -10.25 7.78 6.58
C LEU A 51 -10.88 9.08 6.06
N LYS A 52 -11.31 9.06 4.80
CA LYS A 52 -12.07 10.14 4.15
C LYS A 52 -13.28 9.56 3.43
N LYS A 53 -14.37 10.30 3.42
CA LYS A 53 -15.54 9.95 2.59
C LYS A 53 -15.27 10.35 1.14
N ALA A 54 -15.69 9.51 0.18
CA ALA A 54 -15.76 9.91 -1.22
C ALA A 54 -16.75 11.07 -1.38
N ALA A 55 -16.46 11.99 -2.28
CA ALA A 55 -17.36 13.10 -2.61
C ALA A 55 -18.55 12.64 -3.48
N GLY A 56 -18.39 11.53 -4.20
CA GLY A 56 -19.41 10.87 -5.00
C GLY A 56 -19.07 9.41 -5.24
N GLY A 57 -20.02 8.67 -5.80
CA GLY A 57 -19.85 7.24 -6.07
C GLY A 57 -19.89 6.36 -4.84
N LYS A 58 -19.36 5.13 -4.97
CA LYS A 58 -19.37 4.12 -3.90
C LYS A 58 -18.08 3.34 -3.84
N ILE A 59 -17.61 3.05 -2.63
CA ILE A 59 -16.54 2.09 -2.34
C ILE A 59 -17.19 0.90 -1.64
N ILE A 60 -17.08 -0.27 -2.25
CA ILE A 60 -17.73 -1.51 -1.80
C ILE A 60 -16.64 -2.48 -1.36
N TYR A 61 -16.68 -2.92 -0.12
CA TYR A 61 -15.80 -3.96 0.41
C TYR A 61 -16.49 -5.31 0.29
N GLY A 62 -15.78 -6.30 -0.25
CA GLY A 62 -16.25 -7.68 -0.40
C GLY A 62 -15.46 -8.65 0.47
N ASN A 63 -15.85 -9.94 0.46
CA ASN A 63 -15.17 -11.03 1.16
C ASN A 63 -14.83 -10.77 2.63
N GLY A 64 -15.70 -10.04 3.35
CA GLY A 64 -15.49 -9.72 4.76
C GLY A 64 -14.40 -8.67 5.04
N VAL A 65 -13.84 -8.04 4.01
CA VAL A 65 -12.87 -6.94 4.18
C VAL A 65 -13.55 -5.77 4.88
N LYS A 66 -12.88 -5.27 5.90
CA LYS A 66 -13.27 -4.03 6.59
C LYS A 66 -12.07 -3.09 6.59
N ALA A 67 -12.31 -1.80 6.61
CA ALA A 67 -11.24 -0.79 6.61
C ALA A 67 -10.20 -1.04 7.72
N GLU A 68 -10.64 -1.49 8.89
CA GLU A 68 -9.80 -1.81 10.05
C GLU A 68 -8.88 -3.04 9.86
N ASN A 69 -9.19 -3.89 8.87
CA ASN A 69 -8.44 -5.11 8.54
C ASN A 69 -7.55 -4.94 7.32
N ILE A 70 -7.45 -3.73 6.79
CA ILE A 70 -6.54 -3.37 5.70
C ILE A 70 -5.18 -3.03 6.30
N GLY A 71 -4.13 -3.71 5.84
CA GLY A 71 -2.77 -3.32 6.16
C GLY A 71 -2.40 -2.04 5.42
N TYR A 72 -1.82 -1.07 6.11
CA TYR A 72 -1.45 0.19 5.48
C TYR A 72 -0.03 0.65 5.84
N LEU A 73 0.75 0.91 4.80
CA LEU A 73 2.06 1.55 4.89
C LEU A 73 1.98 2.93 4.24
N PRO A 74 1.98 4.03 5.02
CA PRO A 74 1.89 5.39 4.49
C PRO A 74 3.20 5.87 3.86
N GLN A 75 3.11 6.82 2.93
CA GLN A 75 4.24 7.48 2.28
C GLN A 75 5.18 8.14 3.30
N LYS A 76 4.64 8.96 4.20
CA LYS A 76 5.40 9.62 5.26
C LYS A 76 5.00 9.06 6.61
N GLN A 77 5.98 8.65 7.38
CA GLN A 77 5.77 8.40 8.79
C GLN A 77 6.25 9.60 9.59
N ARG A 78 5.36 10.13 10.41
CA ARG A 78 5.70 11.06 11.50
C ARG A 78 6.10 10.27 12.76
N ALA A 79 6.82 9.15 12.62
CA ALA A 79 7.53 8.62 13.77
C ALA A 79 8.66 9.62 14.01
N GLY A 80 8.54 10.41 15.06
CA GLY A 80 9.61 11.35 15.46
C GLY A 80 10.91 10.58 15.58
N GLU A 81 12.02 11.21 15.24
CA GLU A 81 13.38 10.64 15.30
C GLU A 81 13.70 10.06 16.69
N ASP A 82 12.93 10.43 17.71
CA ASP A 82 13.07 10.03 19.12
C ASP A 82 11.96 9.09 19.63
N PHE A 83 11.27 8.30 18.75
CA PHE A 83 10.27 7.40 19.26
C PHE A 83 10.92 6.19 19.98
N PRO A 84 10.87 6.11 21.32
CA PRO A 84 11.67 5.18 22.13
C PRO A 84 11.07 3.76 22.16
N ALA A 85 10.60 3.26 21.01
CA ALA A 85 10.04 1.92 20.91
C ALA A 85 10.98 0.97 20.17
N CYS A 86 11.04 -0.27 20.65
CA CYS A 86 11.77 -1.30 19.94
C CYS A 86 10.97 -1.84 18.74
N VAL A 87 11.68 -2.46 17.80
CA VAL A 87 11.11 -3.04 16.58
C VAL A 87 9.89 -3.91 16.86
N ARG A 88 10.01 -4.82 17.83
CA ARG A 88 8.92 -5.74 18.23
C ARG A 88 7.67 -5.00 18.70
N GLU A 89 7.83 -3.93 19.43
CA GLU A 89 6.70 -3.12 19.90
C GLU A 89 5.99 -2.45 18.72
N ILE A 90 6.75 -1.85 17.80
CA ILE A 90 6.20 -1.22 16.60
C ILE A 90 5.42 -2.24 15.76
N VAL A 91 6.02 -3.41 15.47
CA VAL A 91 5.34 -4.46 14.69
C VAL A 91 4.02 -4.86 15.33
N ARG A 92 4.00 -5.07 16.65
CA ARG A 92 2.79 -5.46 17.39
C ARG A 92 1.71 -4.38 17.37
N THR A 93 2.05 -3.10 17.19
CA THR A 93 1.02 -2.06 17.05
C THR A 93 0.10 -2.28 15.85
N GLY A 94 0.49 -3.10 14.86
CA GLY A 94 -0.38 -3.50 13.76
C GLY A 94 -1.67 -4.19 14.19
N PHE A 95 -1.71 -4.80 15.37
CA PHE A 95 -2.92 -5.45 15.90
C PHE A 95 -3.85 -4.51 16.68
N LEU A 96 -3.47 -3.24 16.92
CA LEU A 96 -4.24 -2.34 17.78
C LEU A 96 -5.68 -2.13 17.30
N GLY A 97 -5.90 -2.01 15.99
CA GLY A 97 -7.24 -1.84 15.42
C GLY A 97 -8.18 -3.03 15.68
N LYS A 98 -7.62 -4.23 15.89
CA LYS A 98 -8.36 -5.49 16.10
C LYS A 98 -8.55 -5.87 17.57
N ARG A 99 -7.85 -5.19 18.51
CA ARG A 99 -7.81 -5.58 19.93
C ARG A 99 -9.08 -5.23 20.71
N GLY A 100 -9.85 -4.26 20.28
CA GLY A 100 -10.92 -3.70 21.08
C GLY A 100 -10.39 -3.18 22.43
N PHE A 101 -11.01 -3.55 23.54
CA PHE A 101 -10.64 -3.12 24.89
C PHE A 101 -9.56 -3.98 25.58
N ARG A 102 -8.91 -4.93 24.88
CA ARG A 102 -7.88 -5.79 25.47
C ARG A 102 -6.58 -5.01 25.70
N PHE A 103 -6.03 -5.08 26.89
CA PHE A 103 -4.77 -4.42 27.26
C PHE A 103 -3.53 -5.18 26.76
N TYR A 104 -3.62 -6.50 26.57
CA TYR A 104 -2.49 -7.37 26.23
C TYR A 104 -2.68 -8.02 24.87
N TYR A 105 -1.56 -8.25 24.17
CA TYR A 105 -1.54 -9.05 22.94
C TYR A 105 -1.76 -10.52 23.27
N SER A 106 -2.61 -11.20 22.50
CA SER A 106 -2.82 -12.64 22.61
C SER A 106 -1.55 -13.42 22.24
N LYS A 107 -1.54 -14.71 22.53
CA LYS A 107 -0.44 -15.60 22.13
C LYS A 107 -0.31 -15.63 20.61
N ALA A 108 -1.44 -15.79 19.89
CA ALA A 108 -1.48 -15.82 18.41
C ALA A 108 -0.95 -14.51 17.79
N GLU A 109 -1.33 -13.33 18.33
CA GLU A 109 -0.82 -12.04 17.84
C GLU A 109 0.70 -11.92 18.03
N ARG A 110 1.22 -12.41 19.15
CA ARG A 110 2.67 -12.41 19.40
C ARG A 110 3.41 -13.35 18.45
N GLU A 111 2.89 -14.57 18.25
CA GLU A 111 3.45 -15.54 17.31
C GLU A 111 3.42 -15.02 15.88
N ARG A 112 2.29 -14.45 15.43
CA ARG A 112 2.19 -13.83 14.11
C ARG A 112 3.18 -12.67 13.92
N ALA A 113 3.39 -11.83 14.93
CA ALA A 113 4.40 -10.77 14.86
C ALA A 113 5.82 -11.33 14.67
N GLU A 114 6.19 -12.40 15.38
CA GLU A 114 7.50 -13.03 15.22
C GLU A 114 7.66 -13.69 13.84
N GLU A 115 6.62 -14.38 13.34
CA GLU A 115 6.61 -14.94 11.98
C GLU A 115 6.81 -13.87 10.91
N VAL A 116 6.08 -12.76 11.01
CA VAL A 116 6.20 -11.65 10.05
C VAL A 116 7.59 -11.03 10.12
N MET A 117 8.14 -10.82 11.31
CA MET A 117 9.50 -10.32 11.46
C MET A 117 10.54 -11.27 10.84
N GLN A 118 10.33 -12.58 10.97
CA GLN A 118 11.20 -13.58 10.36
C GLN A 118 11.12 -13.53 8.84
N LYS A 119 9.92 -13.50 8.25
CA LYS A 119 9.70 -13.39 6.80
C LYS A 119 10.36 -12.15 6.19
N LEU A 120 10.37 -11.05 6.92
CA LEU A 120 10.97 -9.78 6.47
C LEU A 120 12.45 -9.62 6.84
N GLY A 121 13.07 -10.65 7.48
CA GLY A 121 14.48 -10.64 7.82
C GLY A 121 14.87 -9.63 8.92
N ILE A 122 13.93 -9.29 9.81
CA ILE A 122 14.14 -8.28 10.87
C ILE A 122 14.11 -8.83 12.29
N SER A 123 13.98 -10.14 12.46
CA SER A 123 13.95 -10.78 13.79
C SER A 123 15.20 -10.48 14.63
N GLY A 124 16.38 -10.37 14.00
CA GLY A 124 17.63 -10.02 14.68
C GLY A 124 17.61 -8.62 15.29
N PHE A 125 16.72 -7.75 14.84
CA PHE A 125 16.58 -6.36 15.33
C PHE A 125 15.43 -6.19 16.33
N ALA A 126 14.72 -7.25 16.70
CA ALA A 126 13.46 -7.18 17.47
C ALA A 126 13.54 -6.34 18.75
N LYS A 127 14.69 -6.30 19.42
CA LYS A 127 14.94 -5.56 20.66
C LYS A 127 15.64 -4.20 20.45
N ARG A 128 16.08 -3.88 19.22
CA ARG A 128 16.75 -2.62 18.92
C ARG A 128 15.74 -1.48 18.84
N SER A 129 16.19 -0.27 19.13
CA SER A 129 15.40 0.94 18.88
C SER A 129 15.15 1.11 17.38
N PHE A 130 13.96 1.56 17.02
CA PHE A 130 13.61 1.84 15.63
C PHE A 130 14.50 2.94 15.02
N SER A 131 14.87 3.93 15.81
CA SER A 131 15.75 5.04 15.39
C SER A 131 17.19 4.60 15.04
N GLU A 132 17.65 3.44 15.54
CA GLU A 132 18.97 2.89 15.25
C GLU A 132 19.03 2.13 13.92
N LEU A 133 17.91 1.95 13.23
CA LEU A 133 17.83 1.18 12.01
C LEU A 133 18.12 2.04 10.77
N SER A 134 18.69 1.42 9.73
CA SER A 134 18.78 2.05 8.41
C SER A 134 17.40 2.30 7.82
N GLY A 135 17.26 3.23 6.87
CA GLY A 135 15.99 3.54 6.22
C GLY A 135 15.29 2.31 5.61
N GLY A 136 16.04 1.42 4.97
CA GLY A 136 15.52 0.16 4.45
C GLY A 136 15.03 -0.79 5.54
N GLN A 137 15.78 -0.91 6.65
CA GLN A 137 15.35 -1.71 7.81
C GLN A 137 14.08 -1.11 8.45
N GLN A 138 14.01 0.21 8.59
CA GLN A 138 12.82 0.89 9.08
C GLN A 138 11.60 0.60 8.19
N LYS A 139 11.74 0.66 6.87
CA LYS A 139 10.67 0.32 5.92
C LYS A 139 10.19 -1.13 6.09
N ARG A 140 11.11 -2.09 6.29
CA ARG A 140 10.74 -3.49 6.57
C ARG A 140 9.96 -3.62 7.89
N VAL A 141 10.35 -2.90 8.94
CA VAL A 141 9.60 -2.86 10.22
C VAL A 141 8.19 -2.34 10.04
N LEU A 142 8.03 -1.29 9.24
CA LEU A 142 6.75 -0.68 8.97
C LEU A 142 5.86 -1.55 8.07
N LEU A 143 6.47 -2.25 7.12
CA LEU A 143 5.79 -3.28 6.34
C LEU A 143 5.34 -4.44 7.25
N ALA A 144 6.18 -4.88 8.19
CA ALA A 144 5.80 -5.89 9.19
C ALA A 144 4.59 -5.46 10.00
N ARG A 145 4.58 -4.22 10.46
CA ARG A 145 3.44 -3.63 11.17
C ARG A 145 2.17 -3.66 10.31
N ALA A 146 2.27 -3.25 9.05
CA ALA A 146 1.14 -3.26 8.11
C ALA A 146 0.61 -4.69 7.87
N LEU A 147 1.50 -5.67 7.73
CA LEU A 147 1.14 -7.08 7.57
C LEU A 147 0.45 -7.66 8.80
N CYS A 148 0.77 -7.21 10.02
CA CYS A 148 0.07 -7.61 11.22
C CYS A 148 -1.39 -7.12 11.26
N SER A 149 -1.70 -6.01 10.60
CA SER A 149 -3.08 -5.53 10.45
C SER A 149 -3.79 -6.12 9.22
N ALA A 150 -3.06 -6.50 8.18
CA ALA A 150 -3.63 -7.03 6.96
C ALA A 150 -4.27 -8.42 7.17
N GLU A 151 -5.50 -8.60 6.65
CA GLU A 151 -6.11 -9.93 6.50
C GLU A 151 -6.09 -10.36 5.04
N ASN A 152 -6.69 -9.57 4.15
CA ASN A 152 -6.82 -9.89 2.73
C ASN A 152 -6.27 -8.81 1.80
N LEU A 153 -6.02 -7.60 2.33
CA LEU A 153 -5.60 -6.44 1.55
C LEU A 153 -4.49 -5.67 2.25
N LEU A 154 -3.43 -5.37 1.50
CA LEU A 154 -2.32 -4.52 1.89
C LEU A 154 -2.26 -3.31 0.96
N ILE A 155 -2.23 -2.10 1.52
CA ILE A 155 -2.06 -0.85 0.76
C ILE A 155 -0.70 -0.25 1.12
N LEU A 156 0.10 0.04 0.10
CA LEU A 156 1.44 0.62 0.21
C LEU A 156 1.45 1.94 -0.56
N ASP A 157 1.56 3.04 0.17
CA ASP A 157 1.56 4.39 -0.42
C ASP A 157 3.00 4.89 -0.59
N GLU A 158 3.52 4.84 -1.83
CA GLU A 158 4.90 5.18 -2.21
C GLU A 158 5.95 4.58 -1.26
N PRO A 159 5.96 3.25 -1.06
CA PRO A 159 6.79 2.61 -0.03
C PRO A 159 8.28 2.74 -0.29
N THR A 160 8.67 2.98 -1.54
CA THR A 160 10.07 3.06 -2.00
C THR A 160 10.62 4.50 -2.01
N ALA A 161 9.80 5.50 -1.66
CA ALA A 161 10.26 6.89 -1.62
C ALA A 161 11.49 7.04 -0.70
N ALA A 162 12.53 7.70 -1.20
CA ALA A 162 13.80 7.95 -0.51
C ALA A 162 14.64 6.71 -0.16
N LEU A 163 14.39 5.57 -0.82
CA LEU A 163 15.25 4.38 -0.75
C LEU A 163 16.22 4.35 -1.95
N ASP A 164 17.37 3.72 -1.74
CA ASP A 164 18.28 3.41 -2.84
C ASP A 164 17.70 2.32 -3.77
N PRO A 165 18.20 2.20 -5.01
CA PRO A 165 17.64 1.28 -6.00
C PRO A 165 17.66 -0.18 -5.57
N ILE A 166 18.68 -0.64 -4.82
CA ILE A 166 18.80 -2.03 -4.38
C ILE A 166 17.72 -2.35 -3.36
N VAL A 167 17.56 -1.50 -2.34
CA VAL A 167 16.54 -1.66 -1.29
C VAL A 167 15.14 -1.52 -1.89
N THR A 168 14.97 -0.67 -2.89
CA THR A 168 13.72 -0.52 -3.64
C THR A 168 13.34 -1.83 -4.32
N GLU A 169 14.24 -2.46 -5.05
CA GLU A 169 13.99 -3.75 -5.71
C GLU A 169 13.68 -4.86 -4.71
N GLU A 170 14.46 -4.95 -3.63
CA GLU A 170 14.19 -5.91 -2.55
C GLU A 170 12.79 -5.76 -1.97
N LEU A 171 12.30 -4.52 -1.80
CA LEU A 171 10.95 -4.27 -1.27
C LEU A 171 9.85 -4.72 -2.26
N TYR A 172 10.03 -4.47 -3.56
CA TYR A 172 9.10 -4.95 -4.58
C TYR A 172 9.07 -6.48 -4.64
N GLU A 173 10.25 -7.15 -4.67
CA GLU A 173 10.33 -8.61 -4.67
C GLU A 173 9.66 -9.22 -3.42
N MET A 174 9.90 -8.61 -2.27
CA MET A 174 9.29 -9.03 -1.00
C MET A 174 7.77 -8.91 -1.04
N THR A 175 7.23 -7.80 -1.55
CA THR A 175 5.78 -7.62 -1.65
C THR A 175 5.14 -8.55 -2.67
N LYS A 176 5.82 -8.83 -3.80
CA LYS A 176 5.38 -9.81 -4.79
C LYS A 176 5.35 -11.22 -4.21
N LYS A 177 6.38 -11.59 -3.44
CA LYS A 177 6.43 -12.89 -2.77
C LYS A 177 5.28 -13.05 -1.77
N LEU A 178 5.01 -12.05 -0.95
CA LEU A 178 3.88 -12.05 -0.02
C LEU A 178 2.53 -12.18 -0.75
N ASN A 179 2.34 -11.47 -1.87
CA ASN A 179 1.14 -11.59 -2.70
C ASN A 179 0.96 -13.02 -3.23
N ALA A 180 2.03 -13.64 -3.74
CA ALA A 180 1.95 -14.98 -4.33
C ALA A 180 1.77 -16.08 -3.28
N GLU A 181 2.50 -16.05 -2.17
CA GLU A 181 2.52 -17.11 -1.16
C GLU A 181 1.33 -17.05 -0.19
N GLU A 182 0.89 -15.85 0.19
CA GLU A 182 -0.20 -15.67 1.16
C GLU A 182 -1.54 -15.33 0.50
N LYS A 183 -1.61 -15.25 -0.84
CA LYS A 183 -2.78 -14.77 -1.60
C LYS A 183 -3.27 -13.39 -1.14
N LEU A 184 -2.36 -12.62 -0.55
CA LEU A 184 -2.63 -11.28 -0.06
C LEU A 184 -2.81 -10.34 -1.25
N SER A 185 -3.97 -9.69 -1.39
CA SER A 185 -4.16 -8.67 -2.41
C SER A 185 -3.34 -7.44 -2.05
N VAL A 186 -2.70 -6.82 -3.04
CA VAL A 186 -1.85 -5.64 -2.84
C VAL A 186 -2.33 -4.48 -3.69
N ILE A 187 -2.44 -3.30 -3.08
CA ILE A 187 -2.52 -2.02 -3.79
C ILE A 187 -1.23 -1.28 -3.50
N MET A 188 -0.47 -0.98 -4.53
CA MET A 188 0.73 -0.16 -4.41
C MET A 188 0.55 1.16 -5.17
N VAL A 189 0.75 2.27 -4.50
CA VAL A 189 0.86 3.58 -5.16
C VAL A 189 2.31 3.81 -5.54
N SER A 190 2.55 4.13 -6.80
CA SER A 190 3.90 4.42 -7.30
C SER A 190 3.84 5.49 -8.41
N HIS A 191 4.93 6.17 -8.62
CA HIS A 191 5.18 6.98 -9.80
C HIS A 191 6.15 6.29 -10.78
N ASP A 192 6.71 5.14 -10.40
CA ASP A 192 7.61 4.33 -11.22
C ASP A 192 6.81 3.32 -12.05
N VAL A 193 6.60 3.66 -13.33
CA VAL A 193 5.87 2.81 -14.28
C VAL A 193 6.64 1.53 -14.61
N SER A 194 7.97 1.59 -14.64
CA SER A 194 8.81 0.42 -14.92
C SER A 194 8.66 -0.64 -13.84
N ALA A 195 8.79 -0.24 -12.58
CA ALA A 195 8.54 -1.14 -11.46
C ALA A 195 7.09 -1.63 -11.41
N ALA A 196 6.12 -0.75 -11.65
CA ALA A 196 4.71 -1.11 -11.69
C ALA A 196 4.42 -2.24 -12.71
N THR A 197 4.95 -2.10 -13.93
CA THR A 197 4.74 -3.08 -15.00
C THR A 197 5.51 -4.40 -14.78
N LYS A 198 6.60 -4.38 -14.02
CA LYS A 198 7.35 -5.59 -13.65
C LYS A 198 6.66 -6.43 -12.57
N TYR A 199 6.01 -5.79 -11.60
CA TYR A 199 5.54 -6.46 -10.39
C TYR A 199 4.03 -6.61 -10.29
N ALA A 200 3.25 -5.65 -10.79
CA ALA A 200 1.80 -5.68 -10.72
C ALA A 200 1.16 -6.47 -11.88
N ASN A 201 0.01 -7.11 -11.61
CA ASN A 201 -0.80 -7.74 -12.66
C ASN A 201 -1.93 -6.81 -13.15
N LYS A 202 -2.23 -5.75 -12.42
CA LYS A 202 -3.21 -4.72 -12.79
C LYS A 202 -2.66 -3.32 -12.61
N ILE A 203 -3.07 -2.43 -13.49
CA ILE A 203 -2.71 -1.00 -13.45
C ILE A 203 -4.00 -0.17 -13.38
N LEU A 204 -4.01 0.79 -12.47
CA LEU A 204 -4.93 1.93 -12.45
C LEU A 204 -4.11 3.20 -12.66
N HIS A 205 -4.31 3.90 -13.78
CA HIS A 205 -3.63 5.17 -14.04
C HIS A 205 -4.62 6.32 -13.90
N ILE A 206 -4.30 7.29 -13.03
CA ILE A 206 -5.18 8.42 -12.73
C ILE A 206 -4.46 9.76 -12.94
N LYS A 207 -5.19 10.73 -13.53
CA LYS A 207 -4.79 12.14 -13.62
C LYS A 207 -6.08 12.99 -13.57
N HIS A 208 -6.51 13.39 -12.36
CA HIS A 208 -7.81 14.01 -12.08
C HIS A 208 -9.04 13.14 -12.46
N GLU A 209 -8.89 12.20 -13.37
CA GLU A 209 -9.85 11.17 -13.73
C GLU A 209 -9.12 9.85 -13.99
N GLN A 210 -9.87 8.79 -14.17
CA GLN A 210 -9.31 7.50 -14.55
C GLN A 210 -8.92 7.52 -16.03
N LEU A 211 -7.61 7.41 -16.31
CA LEU A 211 -7.09 7.30 -17.68
C LEU A 211 -7.08 5.87 -18.18
N PHE A 212 -6.84 4.91 -17.27
CA PHE A 212 -6.78 3.49 -17.59
C PHE A 212 -7.06 2.64 -16.36
N PHE A 213 -7.76 1.51 -16.55
CA PHE A 213 -7.80 0.39 -15.62
C PHE A 213 -7.86 -0.92 -16.40
N GLY A 214 -6.96 -1.84 -16.11
CA GLY A 214 -6.91 -3.15 -16.78
C GLY A 214 -5.69 -3.96 -16.36
N SER A 215 -5.40 -5.01 -17.11
CA SER A 215 -4.18 -5.80 -16.91
C SER A 215 -2.92 -5.01 -17.31
N THR A 216 -1.80 -5.39 -16.72
CA THR A 216 -0.49 -4.80 -17.09
C THR A 216 -0.19 -5.02 -18.56
N GLU A 217 -0.56 -6.17 -19.14
CA GLU A 217 -0.35 -6.46 -20.56
C GLU A 217 -1.16 -5.52 -21.48
N GLU A 218 -2.41 -5.23 -21.11
CA GLU A 218 -3.26 -4.26 -21.81
C GLU A 218 -2.68 -2.85 -21.71
N TYR A 219 -2.24 -2.45 -20.50
CA TYR A 219 -1.63 -1.14 -20.29
C TYR A 219 -0.41 -0.90 -21.18
N LEU A 220 0.47 -1.89 -21.30
CA LEU A 220 1.69 -1.82 -22.13
C LEU A 220 1.40 -1.64 -23.63
N LYS A 221 0.22 -2.02 -24.10
CA LYS A 221 -0.21 -1.86 -25.48
C LYS A 221 -0.76 -0.46 -25.78
N THR A 222 -1.18 0.28 -24.74
CA THR A 222 -1.73 1.63 -24.91
C THR A 222 -0.64 2.65 -25.25
N ASP A 223 -1.02 3.75 -25.91
CA ASP A 223 -0.10 4.86 -26.14
C ASP A 223 0.31 5.53 -24.83
N LEU A 224 -0.58 5.55 -23.83
CA LEU A 224 -0.31 6.00 -22.47
C LEU A 224 0.85 5.18 -21.85
N GLY A 225 0.74 3.86 -21.83
CA GLY A 225 1.76 2.98 -21.27
C GLY A 225 3.11 3.13 -21.97
N LYS A 226 3.11 3.21 -23.30
CA LYS A 226 4.33 3.41 -24.11
C LYS A 226 4.99 4.75 -23.84
N ALA A 227 4.21 5.84 -23.73
CA ALA A 227 4.72 7.18 -23.45
C ALA A 227 5.41 7.24 -22.09
N TYR A 228 4.82 6.65 -21.06
CA TYR A 228 5.40 6.65 -19.71
C TYR A 228 6.61 5.72 -19.55
N LEU A 229 6.69 4.60 -20.28
CA LEU A 229 7.87 3.74 -20.30
C LEU A 229 9.02 4.34 -21.10
N GLY A 230 8.72 5.09 -22.18
CA GLY A 230 9.73 5.73 -23.03
C GLY A 230 10.40 6.96 -22.43
N GLY A 231 10.11 7.31 -21.17
CA GLY A 231 10.73 8.45 -20.49
C GLY A 231 10.25 9.82 -20.94
N HIS A 232 9.23 9.88 -21.79
CA HIS A 232 8.53 11.11 -22.17
C HIS A 232 7.32 11.28 -21.24
N GLY A 233 7.57 11.57 -19.95
CA GLY A 233 6.56 12.23 -19.14
C GLY A 233 6.16 13.50 -19.87
N ILE A 234 4.92 13.58 -20.33
CA ILE A 234 4.36 14.78 -20.94
C ILE A 234 4.38 15.85 -19.83
N GLY A 235 5.49 16.56 -19.74
CA GLY A 235 5.59 17.78 -18.97
C GLY A 235 4.83 18.86 -19.72
N GLY A 236 3.76 19.30 -19.15
CA GLY A 236 2.97 20.45 -19.55
C GLY A 236 2.32 21.05 -18.34
#